data_82ce11055deaa7c1208cbeac175a1270
#
_entry.id   82ce11055deaa7c1208cbeac175a1270
#
_cell.length_a   1.000
_cell.length_b   1.000
_cell.length_c   1.000
_cell.angle_alpha   90.00
_cell.angle_beta   90.00
_cell.angle_gamma   90.00
#
_symmetry.space_group_name_H-M   'P 1'
#
loop_
_entity.id
_entity.type
_entity.pdbx_description
1 polymer ?
#
loop_
_entity_poly.entity_id
_entity_poly.type
_entity_poly.pdbx_seq_one_letter_code
_entity_poly.pdbx_strand_id
1 'polypeptide(L)'
;MRGLTQRLEDARSYRGAWLRPSNFESFWETSVAFAQNTQVESVIDLPSATQTATFKRIIFASTDQTQLSARVILPATASAAELSATAVEALPAAEPSATTELPAVVLFSDLGRGVRSWLHLLRFSSLGLPVVALEARPCEAQPKDAWRGALTAEELAHALINPDDAASSTLKQLIDDALVTTAVASRFLGRTTVTWGEGLGGSQALFAAALLPKEVSATMALSPLFADNATTLRAVVGCGDTLQSDAAIDAVGLLDSACAAELVRVPALIGTALLDQSAPTEGTFALYNRLPGQKEMRVYPKFGHERINQFENGQINYLCEVISGLCHN
;
A
#
# COMPACT_ATOMS: atom_id res chain seq x y z
N MET A 1 -14.19 23.56 17.19
CA MET A 1 -15.16 22.76 16.39
C MET A 1 -15.54 23.41 15.07
N ARG A 2 -15.89 24.72 15.00
CA ARG A 2 -16.22 25.37 13.71
C ARG A 2 -15.11 25.24 12.66
N GLY A 3 -13.85 25.36 13.02
CA GLY A 3 -12.72 25.21 12.09
C GLY A 3 -12.56 23.81 11.47
N LEU A 4 -12.77 22.74 12.24
CA LEU A 4 -12.70 21.37 11.73
C LEU A 4 -13.84 21.04 10.77
N THR A 5 -15.05 21.51 11.06
CA THR A 5 -16.20 21.31 10.18
C THR A 5 -15.97 22.01 8.83
N GLN A 6 -15.49 23.25 8.87
CA GLN A 6 -15.21 24.01 7.62
C GLN A 6 -14.10 23.32 6.80
N ARG A 7 -13.00 22.91 7.44
CA ARG A 7 -11.92 22.18 6.76
C ARG A 7 -12.43 20.88 6.10
N LEU A 8 -13.31 20.16 6.77
CA LEU A 8 -13.89 18.94 6.23
C LEU A 8 -14.81 19.23 5.02
N GLU A 9 -15.60 20.30 5.09
CA GLU A 9 -16.45 20.73 3.98
C GLU A 9 -15.62 21.15 2.77
N ASP A 10 -14.56 21.92 2.99
CA ASP A 10 -13.65 22.36 1.92
C ASP A 10 -12.90 21.15 1.30
N ALA A 11 -12.48 20.19 2.13
CA ALA A 11 -11.79 18.99 1.67
C ALA A 11 -12.68 18.07 0.82
N ARG A 12 -14.00 18.03 1.04
CA ARG A 12 -14.92 17.12 0.31
C ARG A 12 -14.86 17.24 -1.22
N SER A 13 -14.56 18.42 -1.74
CA SER A 13 -14.44 18.67 -3.19
C SER A 13 -12.99 18.84 -3.64
N TYR A 14 -12.03 18.85 -2.71
CA TYR A 14 -10.64 19.09 -3.02
C TYR A 14 -10.01 17.91 -3.76
N ARG A 15 -9.35 18.19 -4.89
CA ARG A 15 -8.72 17.19 -5.76
C ARG A 15 -7.19 17.32 -5.84
N GLY A 16 -6.60 18.11 -4.94
CA GLY A 16 -5.17 18.47 -5.01
C GLY A 16 -4.90 19.62 -5.96
N ALA A 17 -3.74 20.26 -5.78
CA ALA A 17 -3.38 21.47 -6.53
C ALA A 17 -2.75 21.15 -7.90
N TRP A 18 -2.23 19.93 -8.12
CA TRP A 18 -1.42 19.58 -9.28
C TRP A 18 -2.00 18.39 -10.03
N LEU A 19 -1.79 18.37 -11.34
CA LEU A 19 -2.17 17.25 -12.19
C LEU A 19 -1.14 16.12 -12.09
N ARG A 20 -1.57 14.91 -12.42
CA ARG A 20 -0.68 13.78 -12.59
C ARG A 20 0.30 14.05 -13.74
N PRO A 21 1.62 13.87 -13.55
CA PRO A 21 2.60 14.01 -14.62
C PRO A 21 2.28 13.13 -15.82
N SER A 22 2.49 13.64 -17.02
CA SER A 22 2.18 12.92 -18.26
C SER A 22 3.04 11.65 -18.45
N ASN A 23 4.23 11.63 -17.86
CA ASN A 23 5.17 10.50 -17.90
C ASN A 23 4.99 9.53 -16.71
N PHE A 24 3.92 9.64 -15.91
CA PHE A 24 3.72 8.83 -14.71
C PHE A 24 3.78 7.33 -15.01
N GLU A 25 3.03 6.86 -15.99
CA GLU A 25 2.99 5.43 -16.32
C GLU A 25 4.33 4.91 -16.86
N SER A 26 4.98 5.66 -17.75
CA SER A 26 6.29 5.29 -18.30
C SER A 26 7.40 5.31 -17.24
N PHE A 27 7.32 6.17 -16.24
CA PHE A 27 8.26 6.19 -15.11
C PHE A 27 8.24 4.88 -14.31
N TRP A 28 7.05 4.30 -14.13
CA TRP A 28 6.86 3.06 -13.36
C TRP A 28 6.99 1.77 -14.19
N GLU A 29 7.06 1.85 -15.51
CA GLU A 29 7.05 0.68 -16.42
C GLU A 29 8.15 -0.33 -16.10
N THR A 30 9.37 0.14 -15.84
CA THR A 30 10.51 -0.73 -15.49
C THR A 30 10.28 -1.44 -14.16
N SER A 31 9.74 -0.75 -13.16
CA SER A 31 9.43 -1.32 -11.84
C SER A 31 8.33 -2.37 -11.93
N VAL A 32 7.28 -2.10 -12.71
CA VAL A 32 6.18 -3.05 -12.97
C VAL A 32 6.71 -4.29 -13.68
N ALA A 33 7.51 -4.11 -14.73
CA ALA A 33 8.10 -5.24 -15.48
C ALA A 33 9.01 -6.09 -14.58
N PHE A 34 9.82 -5.46 -13.72
CA PHE A 34 10.65 -6.17 -12.76
C PHE A 34 9.79 -6.96 -11.77
N ALA A 35 8.78 -6.33 -11.16
CA ALA A 35 7.87 -6.96 -10.20
C ALA A 35 7.17 -8.19 -10.79
N GLN A 36 6.66 -8.06 -12.01
CA GLN A 36 5.98 -9.15 -12.72
C GLN A 36 6.90 -10.32 -13.11
N ASN A 37 8.21 -10.13 -13.15
CA ASN A 37 9.18 -11.20 -13.46
C ASN A 37 9.91 -11.75 -12.23
N THR A 38 9.80 -11.10 -11.06
CA THR A 38 10.48 -11.55 -9.83
C THR A 38 9.90 -12.86 -9.32
N GLN A 39 10.76 -13.80 -8.96
CA GLN A 39 10.41 -15.10 -8.40
C GLN A 39 10.72 -15.15 -6.90
N VAL A 40 10.07 -16.08 -6.19
CA VAL A 40 10.45 -16.44 -4.82
C VAL A 40 11.78 -17.19 -4.87
N GLU A 41 12.77 -16.72 -4.12
CA GLU A 41 14.09 -17.33 -4.03
C GLU A 41 14.14 -18.47 -3.01
N SER A 42 13.41 -18.30 -1.91
CA SER A 42 13.28 -19.35 -0.91
C SER A 42 11.98 -19.29 -0.13
N VAL A 43 11.53 -20.44 0.35
CA VAL A 43 10.37 -20.60 1.23
C VAL A 43 10.82 -21.28 2.50
N ILE A 44 10.53 -20.68 3.64
CA ILE A 44 10.90 -21.18 4.97
C ILE A 44 9.62 -21.52 5.72
N ASP A 45 9.43 -22.78 6.06
CA ASP A 45 8.36 -23.21 6.94
C ASP A 45 8.65 -22.78 8.38
N LEU A 46 7.66 -22.20 9.02
CA LEU A 46 7.76 -21.76 10.40
C LEU A 46 6.86 -22.62 11.29
N PRO A 47 7.27 -22.87 12.55
CA PRO A 47 6.41 -23.59 13.51
C PRO A 47 5.05 -22.90 13.59
N SER A 48 4.00 -23.65 13.29
CA SER A 48 2.64 -23.14 13.42
C SER A 48 2.20 -23.19 14.89
N ALA A 49 1.84 -22.05 15.44
CA ALA A 49 1.29 -21.95 16.79
C ALA A 49 -0.23 -22.20 16.82
N THR A 50 -0.86 -22.42 15.66
CA THR A 50 -2.32 -22.61 15.56
C THR A 50 -2.66 -23.83 14.70
N GLN A 51 -3.83 -24.45 15.00
CA GLN A 51 -4.36 -25.53 14.17
C GLN A 51 -5.14 -24.98 12.94
N THR A 52 -5.33 -23.68 12.86
CA THR A 52 -6.18 -23.03 11.85
C THR A 52 -5.40 -22.40 10.71
N ALA A 53 -4.08 -22.34 10.81
CA ALA A 53 -3.24 -21.73 9.79
C ALA A 53 -1.81 -22.30 9.78
N THR A 54 -1.20 -22.32 8.61
CA THR A 54 0.23 -22.63 8.39
C THR A 54 0.99 -21.33 8.20
N PHE A 55 2.19 -21.25 8.78
CA PHE A 55 3.05 -20.06 8.71
C PHE A 55 4.29 -20.37 7.87
N LYS A 56 4.55 -19.46 6.93
CA LYS A 56 5.75 -19.50 6.09
C LYS A 56 6.39 -18.11 6.04
N ARG A 57 7.64 -18.08 5.62
CA ARG A 57 8.33 -16.86 5.18
C ARG A 57 8.82 -17.08 3.76
N ILE A 58 8.58 -16.14 2.88
CA ILE A 58 9.14 -16.11 1.52
C ILE A 58 10.21 -15.04 1.43
N ILE A 59 11.23 -15.30 0.61
CA ILE A 59 12.35 -14.41 0.35
C ILE A 59 12.45 -14.19 -1.15
N PHE A 60 12.66 -12.94 -1.56
CA PHE A 60 12.74 -12.50 -2.96
C PHE A 60 13.54 -11.19 -3.06
N ALA A 61 14.01 -10.85 -4.28
CA ALA A 61 14.79 -9.63 -4.51
C ALA A 61 13.89 -8.43 -4.84
N SER A 62 14.27 -7.24 -4.41
CA SER A 62 13.71 -5.95 -4.87
C SER A 62 14.43 -5.45 -6.13
N THR A 63 13.97 -4.33 -6.71
CA THR A 63 14.53 -3.71 -7.91
C THR A 63 16.01 -3.34 -7.77
N ASP A 64 16.46 -3.01 -6.58
CA ASP A 64 17.85 -2.69 -6.23
C ASP A 64 18.65 -3.91 -5.75
N GLN A 65 18.13 -5.13 -5.96
CA GLN A 65 18.71 -6.40 -5.50
C GLN A 65 18.74 -6.57 -3.97
N THR A 66 18.14 -5.67 -3.21
CA THR A 66 17.96 -5.89 -1.76
C THR A 66 17.06 -7.11 -1.55
N GLN A 67 17.50 -8.02 -0.69
CA GLN A 67 16.71 -9.19 -0.31
C GLN A 67 15.57 -8.74 0.62
N LEU A 68 14.35 -8.98 0.18
CA LEU A 68 13.12 -8.76 0.95
C LEU A 68 12.61 -10.06 1.54
N SER A 69 11.86 -9.96 2.62
CA SER A 69 11.12 -11.07 3.17
C SER A 69 9.67 -10.70 3.45
N ALA A 70 8.78 -11.67 3.29
CA ALA A 70 7.38 -11.50 3.66
C ALA A 70 6.87 -12.71 4.47
N ARG A 71 6.04 -12.41 5.48
CA ARG A 71 5.33 -13.42 6.25
C ARG A 71 4.12 -13.89 5.47
N VAL A 72 3.97 -15.22 5.36
CA VAL A 72 2.83 -15.84 4.70
C VAL A 72 2.02 -16.63 5.72
N ILE A 73 0.72 -16.42 5.73
CA ILE A 73 -0.24 -17.22 6.50
C ILE A 73 -1.21 -17.87 5.53
N LEU A 74 -1.26 -19.18 5.55
CA LEU A 74 -2.21 -19.98 4.79
C LEU A 74 -3.28 -20.52 5.74
N PRO A 75 -4.56 -20.23 5.51
CA PRO A 75 -5.65 -20.81 6.33
C PRO A 75 -5.68 -22.34 6.19
N ALA A 76 -6.19 -23.04 7.18
CA ALA A 76 -6.31 -24.52 7.13
C ALA A 76 -7.19 -25.02 5.98
N THR A 77 -7.99 -24.14 5.40
CA THR A 77 -8.81 -24.41 4.19
C THR A 77 -8.02 -24.22 2.90
N ALA A 78 -6.73 -23.84 2.97
CA ALA A 78 -5.88 -23.69 1.80
C ALA A 78 -5.74 -25.02 1.05
N SER A 79 -5.62 -24.93 -0.27
CA SER A 79 -5.45 -26.11 -1.12
C SER A 79 -4.16 -26.87 -0.81
N ALA A 80 -4.13 -28.17 -1.10
CA ALA A 80 -2.94 -29.00 -0.93
C ALA A 80 -1.75 -28.46 -1.77
N ALA A 81 -2.01 -27.82 -2.92
CA ALA A 81 -0.98 -27.19 -3.75
C ALA A 81 -0.34 -26.00 -3.05
N GLU A 82 -1.13 -25.14 -2.38
CA GLU A 82 -0.61 -24.00 -1.60
C GLU A 82 0.20 -24.46 -0.39
N LEU A 83 -0.24 -25.54 0.27
CA LEU A 83 0.47 -26.12 1.41
C LEU A 83 1.78 -26.78 1.00
N SER A 84 1.85 -27.37 -0.21
CA SER A 84 3.02 -28.09 -0.73
C SER A 84 4.01 -27.20 -1.50
N ALA A 85 3.71 -25.94 -1.73
CA ALA A 85 4.62 -24.96 -2.36
C ALA A 85 5.85 -24.69 -1.48
N THR A 86 6.66 -25.75 -1.28
CA THR A 86 7.93 -25.72 -0.56
C THR A 86 9.13 -25.74 -1.50
N ALA A 87 8.92 -26.09 -2.77
CA ALA A 87 9.97 -26.17 -3.76
C ALA A 87 10.01 -24.91 -4.62
N VAL A 88 11.21 -24.36 -4.76
CA VAL A 88 11.59 -23.34 -5.75
C VAL A 88 11.65 -24.02 -7.14
N GLU A 89 10.67 -24.82 -7.49
CA GLU A 89 10.47 -25.17 -8.89
C GLU A 89 9.73 -23.99 -9.52
N ALA A 90 10.33 -23.46 -10.58
CA ALA A 90 9.77 -22.38 -11.37
C ALA A 90 8.33 -22.78 -11.76
N LEU A 91 7.37 -22.29 -10.99
CA LEU A 91 5.98 -22.35 -11.39
C LEU A 91 5.89 -21.60 -12.72
N PRO A 92 5.36 -22.21 -13.78
CA PRO A 92 5.11 -21.49 -15.03
C PRO A 92 4.28 -20.26 -14.65
N ALA A 93 4.53 -19.14 -15.32
CA ALA A 93 3.76 -17.92 -15.15
C ALA A 93 2.28 -18.23 -15.44
N ALA A 94 1.58 -18.70 -14.44
CA ALA A 94 0.14 -18.88 -14.50
C ALA A 94 -0.45 -17.47 -14.44
N GLU A 95 -1.09 -17.06 -15.52
CA GLU A 95 -2.02 -15.92 -15.46
C GLU A 95 -2.96 -16.19 -14.29
N PRO A 96 -3.23 -15.21 -13.40
CA PRO A 96 -4.16 -15.39 -12.30
C PRO A 96 -5.50 -15.86 -12.91
N SER A 97 -5.85 -17.09 -12.62
CA SER A 97 -7.07 -17.69 -13.13
C SER A 97 -8.26 -16.93 -12.54
N ALA A 98 -9.20 -16.56 -13.39
CA ALA A 98 -10.50 -16.00 -12.98
C ALA A 98 -11.40 -17.05 -12.29
N THR A 99 -10.79 -18.02 -11.61
CA THR A 99 -11.50 -19.04 -10.85
C THR A 99 -11.95 -18.48 -9.51
N THR A 100 -13.06 -18.95 -9.03
CA THR A 100 -13.79 -18.81 -7.76
C THR A 100 -12.94 -18.83 -6.46
N GLU A 101 -11.65 -18.63 -6.52
CA GLU A 101 -10.78 -18.64 -5.35
C GLU A 101 -10.76 -17.26 -4.66
N LEU A 102 -10.86 -17.28 -3.34
CA LEU A 102 -10.81 -16.08 -2.51
C LEU A 102 -9.46 -15.37 -2.71
N PRO A 103 -9.43 -14.03 -2.82
CA PRO A 103 -8.19 -13.29 -2.99
C PRO A 103 -7.27 -13.43 -1.77
N ALA A 104 -5.98 -13.20 -1.93
CA ALA A 104 -5.06 -13.07 -0.82
C ALA A 104 -5.02 -11.61 -0.31
N VAL A 105 -4.74 -11.40 0.98
CA VAL A 105 -4.49 -10.06 1.53
C VAL A 105 -3.00 -9.80 1.52
N VAL A 106 -2.55 -8.75 0.82
CA VAL A 106 -1.17 -8.25 0.88
C VAL A 106 -1.12 -7.04 1.79
N LEU A 107 -0.32 -7.12 2.85
CA LEU A 107 -0.25 -6.11 3.89
C LEU A 107 1.09 -5.38 3.87
N PHE A 108 1.01 -4.05 3.95
CA PHE A 108 2.15 -3.15 4.09
C PHE A 108 2.07 -2.40 5.41
N SER A 109 3.19 -2.35 6.12
CA SER A 109 3.29 -1.65 7.39
C SER A 109 3.54 -0.16 7.18
N ASP A 110 3.15 0.62 8.16
CA ASP A 110 3.48 2.04 8.19
C ASP A 110 4.99 2.27 8.41
N LEU A 111 5.45 3.46 8.05
CA LEU A 111 6.85 3.87 8.17
C LEU A 111 7.34 3.74 9.61
N GLY A 112 8.49 3.10 9.78
CA GLY A 112 9.08 2.83 11.10
C GLY A 112 8.31 1.82 11.95
N ARG A 113 7.21 1.25 11.45
CA ARG A 113 6.45 0.17 12.10
C ARG A 113 6.70 -1.15 11.37
N GLY A 114 7.11 -2.16 12.07
CA GLY A 114 7.21 -3.51 11.51
C GLY A 114 5.85 -4.20 11.41
N VAL A 115 5.84 -5.35 10.76
CA VAL A 115 4.69 -6.26 10.75
C VAL A 115 4.32 -6.60 12.18
N ARG A 116 3.03 -6.46 12.50
CA ARG A 116 2.48 -6.85 13.81
C ARG A 116 2.69 -8.36 14.07
N SER A 117 2.28 -8.81 15.23
CA SER A 117 2.34 -10.23 15.57
C SER A 117 1.61 -11.10 14.55
N TRP A 118 2.03 -12.36 14.43
CA TRP A 118 1.32 -13.36 13.63
C TRP A 118 -0.17 -13.45 13.99
N LEU A 119 -0.52 -13.32 15.27
CA LEU A 119 -1.91 -13.35 15.74
C LEU A 119 -2.75 -12.22 15.15
N HIS A 120 -2.17 -11.04 14.96
CA HIS A 120 -2.89 -9.92 14.35
C HIS A 120 -3.22 -10.19 12.87
N LEU A 121 -2.34 -10.88 12.15
CA LEU A 121 -2.55 -11.26 10.75
C LEU A 121 -3.61 -12.36 10.59
N LEU A 122 -3.81 -13.21 11.61
CA LEU A 122 -4.80 -14.29 11.60
C LEU A 122 -6.25 -13.82 11.41
N ARG A 123 -6.56 -12.56 11.67
CA ARG A 123 -7.92 -12.01 11.44
C ARG A 123 -8.41 -12.19 10.00
N PHE A 124 -7.52 -12.09 9.02
CA PHE A 124 -7.87 -12.34 7.61
C PHE A 124 -7.91 -13.82 7.30
N SER A 125 -6.99 -14.58 7.85
CA SER A 125 -6.98 -16.05 7.72
C SER A 125 -8.24 -16.71 8.30
N SER A 126 -8.87 -16.12 9.33
CA SER A 126 -10.15 -16.58 9.86
C SER A 126 -11.32 -16.43 8.88
N LEU A 127 -11.18 -15.59 7.87
CA LEU A 127 -12.12 -15.46 6.74
C LEU A 127 -11.79 -16.40 5.58
N GLY A 128 -10.80 -17.29 5.73
CA GLY A 128 -10.31 -18.15 4.65
C GLY A 128 -9.34 -17.46 3.68
N LEU A 129 -8.90 -16.24 3.97
CA LEU A 129 -8.01 -15.47 3.10
C LEU A 129 -6.54 -15.75 3.44
N PRO A 130 -5.70 -16.18 2.48
CA PRO A 130 -4.26 -16.14 2.65
C PRO A 130 -3.76 -14.73 2.90
N VAL A 131 -2.69 -14.59 3.66
CA VAL A 131 -2.08 -13.29 4.00
C VAL A 131 -0.62 -13.29 3.62
N VAL A 132 -0.17 -12.25 2.95
CA VAL A 132 1.25 -11.96 2.71
C VAL A 132 1.55 -10.59 3.30
N ALA A 133 2.44 -10.52 4.29
CA ALA A 133 2.81 -9.27 4.95
C ALA A 133 4.29 -8.97 4.72
N LEU A 134 4.58 -7.89 3.99
CA LEU A 134 5.93 -7.43 3.73
C LEU A 134 6.62 -7.07 5.06
N GLU A 135 7.75 -7.69 5.37
CA GLU A 135 8.63 -7.25 6.45
C GLU A 135 9.39 -6.01 5.95
N ALA A 136 9.40 -4.95 6.79
CA ALA A 136 10.09 -3.71 6.41
C ALA A 136 11.55 -4.00 6.05
N ARG A 137 12.01 -3.42 4.92
CA ARG A 137 13.42 -3.54 4.55
C ARG A 137 14.29 -2.95 5.65
N PRO A 138 15.46 -3.51 5.93
CA PRO A 138 16.46 -2.88 6.77
C PRO A 138 16.87 -1.57 6.12
N CYS A 139 16.42 -0.44 6.63
CA CYS A 139 16.72 0.87 6.08
C CYS A 139 17.38 1.73 7.17
N GLU A 140 18.65 2.08 6.96
CA GLU A 140 19.37 3.02 7.83
C GLU A 140 18.77 4.44 7.76
N ALA A 141 18.10 4.74 6.64
CA ALA A 141 17.46 6.03 6.39
C ALA A 141 16.04 6.17 6.97
N GLN A 142 15.48 5.11 7.59
CA GLN A 142 14.21 5.27 8.29
C GLN A 142 14.42 6.16 9.53
N PRO A 143 13.79 7.33 9.61
CA PRO A 143 13.88 8.15 10.81
C PRO A 143 13.44 7.30 12.00
N LYS A 144 14.35 7.07 12.96
CA LYS A 144 14.08 6.21 14.13
C LYS A 144 12.86 6.63 14.94
N ASP A 145 12.39 7.85 14.73
CA ASP A 145 11.24 8.45 15.41
C ASP A 145 9.97 8.54 14.54
N ALA A 146 10.02 8.15 13.26
CA ALA A 146 8.86 8.19 12.36
C ALA A 146 7.65 7.39 12.88
N TRP A 147 7.91 6.29 13.59
CA TRP A 147 6.88 5.42 14.16
C TRP A 147 6.06 6.04 15.31
N ARG A 148 6.50 7.16 15.86
CA ARG A 148 5.81 7.84 16.97
C ARG A 148 4.73 8.81 16.52
N GLY A 149 4.50 8.96 15.20
CA GLY A 149 3.59 9.96 14.67
C GLY A 149 4.05 11.39 14.94
N ALA A 150 5.36 11.56 15.19
CA ALA A 150 5.95 12.83 15.55
C ALA A 150 6.36 13.67 14.33
N LEU A 151 6.44 13.05 13.13
CA LEU A 151 6.84 13.74 11.91
C LEU A 151 5.61 14.24 11.15
N THR A 152 5.70 15.48 10.69
CA THR A 152 4.71 16.09 9.79
C THR A 152 4.85 15.54 8.37
N ALA A 153 3.84 15.77 7.53
CA ALA A 153 3.90 15.39 6.12
C ALA A 153 5.09 16.02 5.39
N GLU A 154 5.43 17.28 5.74
CA GLU A 154 6.57 17.99 5.18
C GLU A 154 7.89 17.33 5.55
N GLU A 155 8.09 17.00 6.83
CA GLU A 155 9.31 16.34 7.31
C GLU A 155 9.51 14.98 6.67
N LEU A 156 8.41 14.21 6.48
CA LEU A 156 8.43 12.93 5.80
C LEU A 156 8.77 13.08 4.30
N ALA A 157 8.16 14.05 3.62
CA ALA A 157 8.42 14.29 2.22
C ALA A 157 9.88 14.69 1.99
N HIS A 158 10.43 15.58 2.82
CA HIS A 158 11.86 15.96 2.76
C HIS A 158 12.79 14.78 3.01
N ALA A 159 12.45 13.90 3.91
CA ALA A 159 13.31 12.76 4.26
C ALA A 159 13.33 11.69 3.16
N LEU A 160 12.25 11.54 2.38
CA LEU A 160 12.05 10.39 1.52
C LEU A 160 11.91 10.72 0.02
N ILE A 161 11.68 11.97 -0.34
CA ILE A 161 11.53 12.42 -1.73
C ILE A 161 12.72 13.29 -2.12
N ASN A 162 13.37 12.95 -3.23
CA ASN A 162 14.31 13.82 -3.90
C ASN A 162 13.55 14.55 -5.03
N PRO A 163 13.29 15.86 -4.90
CA PRO A 163 12.52 16.62 -5.89
C PRO A 163 13.30 16.84 -7.21
N ASP A 164 14.63 16.71 -7.20
CA ASP A 164 15.46 16.86 -8.39
C ASP A 164 15.54 15.55 -9.20
N ASP A 165 15.33 14.39 -8.53
CA ASP A 165 15.39 13.08 -9.16
C ASP A 165 14.47 12.08 -8.42
N ALA A 166 13.25 11.92 -8.91
CA ALA A 166 12.27 10.99 -8.35
C ALA A 166 12.80 9.54 -8.30
N ALA A 167 13.63 9.13 -9.28
CA ALA A 167 14.14 7.77 -9.37
C ALA A 167 15.12 7.42 -8.23
N SER A 168 15.83 8.40 -7.70
CA SER A 168 16.75 8.24 -6.57
C SER A 168 16.08 8.39 -5.20
N SER A 169 14.78 8.65 -5.15
CA SER A 169 14.03 8.82 -3.91
C SER A 169 13.91 7.52 -3.11
N THR A 170 14.10 7.60 -1.80
CA THR A 170 13.83 6.47 -0.89
C THR A 170 12.37 6.02 -1.00
N LEU A 171 11.42 6.95 -1.15
CA LEU A 171 10.00 6.62 -1.32
C LEU A 171 9.77 5.77 -2.57
N LYS A 172 10.44 6.07 -3.68
CA LYS A 172 10.37 5.27 -4.92
C LYS A 172 10.75 3.82 -4.66
N GLN A 173 11.85 3.60 -3.93
CA GLN A 173 12.33 2.28 -3.60
C GLN A 173 11.35 1.51 -2.67
N LEU A 174 10.72 2.20 -1.71
CA LEU A 174 9.71 1.61 -0.83
C LEU A 174 8.43 1.23 -1.60
N ILE A 175 8.07 2.00 -2.63
CA ILE A 175 6.95 1.65 -3.53
C ILE A 175 7.34 0.45 -4.40
N ASP A 176 8.56 0.38 -4.92
CA ASP A 176 9.05 -0.78 -5.67
C ASP A 176 8.92 -2.07 -4.85
N ASP A 177 9.30 -2.04 -3.57
CA ASP A 177 9.14 -3.18 -2.66
C ASP A 177 7.70 -3.66 -2.59
N ALA A 178 6.75 -2.73 -2.60
CA ALA A 178 5.32 -3.06 -2.57
C ALA A 178 4.84 -3.68 -3.89
N LEU A 179 5.29 -3.14 -5.03
CA LEU A 179 4.97 -3.71 -6.34
C LEU A 179 5.49 -5.13 -6.45
N VAL A 180 6.77 -5.35 -6.11
CA VAL A 180 7.39 -6.67 -6.13
C VAL A 180 6.65 -7.62 -5.20
N THR A 181 6.37 -7.21 -3.95
CA THR A 181 5.67 -8.05 -2.98
C THR A 181 4.28 -8.45 -3.48
N THR A 182 3.53 -7.52 -4.08
CA THR A 182 2.17 -7.79 -4.60
C THR A 182 2.21 -8.78 -5.76
N ALA A 183 3.09 -8.56 -6.73
CA ALA A 183 3.22 -9.45 -7.89
C ALA A 183 3.72 -10.86 -7.47
N VAL A 184 4.70 -10.92 -6.56
CA VAL A 184 5.20 -12.19 -5.99
C VAL A 184 4.08 -12.91 -5.24
N ALA A 185 3.30 -12.20 -4.39
CA ALA A 185 2.21 -12.80 -3.63
C ALA A 185 1.13 -13.36 -4.55
N SER A 186 0.71 -12.61 -5.56
CA SER A 186 -0.30 -13.05 -6.54
C SER A 186 0.16 -14.31 -7.26
N ARG A 187 1.40 -14.34 -7.75
CA ARG A 187 1.96 -15.49 -8.47
C ARG A 187 2.19 -16.69 -7.56
N PHE A 188 2.77 -16.49 -6.37
CA PHE A 188 3.06 -17.55 -5.41
C PHE A 188 1.79 -18.27 -4.94
N LEU A 189 0.68 -17.53 -4.80
CA LEU A 189 -0.60 -18.08 -4.37
C LEU A 189 -1.57 -18.40 -5.53
N GLY A 190 -1.22 -18.06 -6.78
CA GLY A 190 -2.04 -18.32 -7.98
C GLY A 190 -3.38 -17.57 -7.99
N ARG A 191 -3.49 -16.40 -7.33
CA ARG A 191 -4.75 -15.66 -7.17
C ARG A 191 -4.56 -14.16 -7.13
N THR A 192 -5.63 -13.41 -7.33
CA THR A 192 -5.61 -11.96 -7.13
C THR A 192 -5.40 -11.59 -5.65
N THR A 193 -5.06 -10.35 -5.41
CA THR A 193 -4.78 -9.84 -4.07
C THR A 193 -5.69 -8.67 -3.70
N VAL A 194 -5.94 -8.49 -2.41
CA VAL A 194 -6.46 -7.26 -1.83
C VAL A 194 -5.30 -6.59 -1.10
N THR A 195 -4.90 -5.42 -1.54
CA THR A 195 -3.82 -4.66 -0.88
C THR A 195 -4.34 -3.87 0.31
N TRP A 196 -3.55 -3.83 1.39
CA TRP A 196 -3.90 -3.15 2.62
C TRP A 196 -2.70 -2.50 3.27
N GLY A 197 -2.85 -1.26 3.77
CA GLY A 197 -1.83 -0.62 4.59
C GLY A 197 -2.29 0.62 5.34
N GLU A 198 -1.49 1.01 6.33
CA GLU A 198 -1.61 2.23 7.13
C GLU A 198 -0.46 3.16 6.77
N GLY A 199 -0.65 4.46 6.78
CA GLY A 199 0.40 5.43 6.53
C GLY A 199 1.15 5.21 5.22
N LEU A 200 2.45 4.98 5.27
CA LEU A 200 3.25 4.58 4.11
C LEU A 200 2.69 3.32 3.45
N GLY A 201 2.33 2.32 4.25
CA GLY A 201 1.72 1.10 3.73
C GLY A 201 0.42 1.36 2.97
N GLY A 202 -0.35 2.38 3.36
CA GLY A 202 -1.53 2.84 2.64
C GLY A 202 -1.20 3.37 1.25
N SER A 203 -0.13 4.16 1.13
CA SER A 203 0.39 4.63 -0.16
C SER A 203 0.87 3.46 -1.02
N GLN A 204 1.65 2.55 -0.43
CA GLN A 204 2.12 1.33 -1.09
C GLN A 204 0.96 0.49 -1.64
N ALA A 205 -0.12 0.31 -0.86
CA ALA A 205 -1.31 -0.42 -1.27
C ALA A 205 -2.00 0.23 -2.48
N LEU A 206 -2.07 1.56 -2.51
CA LEU A 206 -2.65 2.32 -3.61
C LEU A 206 -1.80 2.28 -4.87
N PHE A 207 -0.47 2.43 -4.76
CA PHE A 207 0.44 2.29 -5.89
C PHE A 207 0.38 0.87 -6.50
N ALA A 208 0.34 -0.16 -5.66
CA ALA A 208 0.16 -1.53 -6.15
C ALA A 208 -1.17 -1.70 -6.90
N ALA A 209 -2.28 -1.17 -6.38
CA ALA A 209 -3.58 -1.22 -7.04
C ALA A 209 -3.64 -0.42 -8.34
N ALA A 210 -2.88 0.68 -8.42
CA ALA A 210 -2.80 1.53 -9.61
C ALA A 210 -1.98 0.90 -10.75
N LEU A 211 -0.84 0.27 -10.39
CA LEU A 211 0.18 -0.17 -11.34
C LEU A 211 0.12 -1.68 -11.66
N LEU A 212 -0.59 -2.46 -10.83
CA LEU A 212 -0.75 -3.91 -11.00
C LEU A 212 -2.25 -4.30 -11.07
N PRO A 213 -3.01 -3.76 -12.04
CA PRO A 213 -4.47 -3.92 -12.09
C PRO A 213 -4.93 -5.36 -12.37
N LYS A 214 -4.05 -6.26 -12.82
CA LYS A 214 -4.36 -7.68 -13.01
C LYS A 214 -4.18 -8.49 -11.73
N GLU A 215 -3.23 -8.09 -10.90
CA GLU A 215 -2.85 -8.76 -9.66
C GLU A 215 -3.72 -8.33 -8.47
N VAL A 216 -4.30 -7.11 -8.52
CA VAL A 216 -5.07 -6.51 -7.43
C VAL A 216 -6.56 -6.48 -7.78
N SER A 217 -7.40 -6.97 -6.87
CA SER A 217 -8.87 -6.98 -7.00
C SER A 217 -9.59 -5.96 -6.10
N ALA A 218 -8.94 -5.48 -5.04
CA ALA A 218 -9.41 -4.37 -4.19
C ALA A 218 -8.26 -3.76 -3.40
N THR A 219 -8.44 -2.55 -2.88
CA THR A 219 -7.43 -1.88 -2.06
C THR A 219 -8.04 -1.21 -0.83
N MET A 220 -7.30 -1.20 0.27
CA MET A 220 -7.69 -0.53 1.51
C MET A 220 -6.52 0.30 2.03
N ALA A 221 -6.75 1.55 2.41
CA ALA A 221 -5.73 2.42 2.95
C ALA A 221 -6.26 3.27 4.12
N LEU A 222 -5.53 3.31 5.23
CA LEU A 222 -5.81 4.20 6.35
C LEU A 222 -4.73 5.28 6.40
N SER A 223 -5.15 6.56 6.38
CA SER A 223 -4.25 7.72 6.47
C SER A 223 -3.03 7.58 5.52
N PRO A 224 -3.22 7.32 4.21
CA PRO A 224 -2.12 7.15 3.29
C PRO A 224 -1.23 8.40 3.25
N LEU A 225 0.09 8.20 3.37
CA LEU A 225 1.08 9.27 3.29
C LEU A 225 1.28 9.73 1.83
N PHE A 226 2.01 10.81 1.67
CA PHE A 226 2.48 11.30 0.36
C PHE A 226 1.34 11.54 -0.65
N ALA A 227 0.23 12.11 -0.19
CA ALA A 227 -0.85 12.59 -1.04
C ALA A 227 -0.82 14.12 -1.13
N ASP A 228 -0.87 14.65 -2.37
CA ASP A 228 -0.72 16.08 -2.67
C ASP A 228 0.64 16.65 -2.23
N ASN A 229 1.70 15.92 -2.56
CA ASN A 229 3.07 16.19 -2.15
C ASN A 229 3.57 17.59 -2.54
N ALA A 230 3.23 18.07 -3.73
CA ALA A 230 3.67 19.37 -4.19
C ALA A 230 3.09 20.52 -3.33
N THR A 231 1.84 20.40 -2.88
CA THR A 231 1.25 21.34 -1.92
C THR A 231 1.94 21.24 -0.57
N THR A 232 2.18 20.04 -0.09
CA THR A 232 2.88 19.77 1.17
C THR A 232 4.28 20.40 1.18
N LEU A 233 5.09 20.14 0.16
CA LEU A 233 6.46 20.65 0.06
C LEU A 233 6.55 22.17 -0.16
N ARG A 234 5.55 22.79 -0.79
CA ARG A 234 5.50 24.25 -0.93
C ARG A 234 5.13 24.98 0.34
N ALA A 235 4.43 24.33 1.26
CA ALA A 235 4.07 24.93 2.55
C ALA A 235 5.27 25.13 3.46
N VAL A 236 6.41 24.48 3.20
CA VAL A 236 7.63 24.57 4.00
C VAL A 236 8.36 25.86 3.68
N VAL A 237 8.55 26.69 4.69
CA VAL A 237 9.36 27.92 4.60
C VAL A 237 10.81 27.54 4.26
N GLY A 238 11.29 27.96 3.11
CA GLY A 238 12.65 27.65 2.62
C GLY A 238 12.71 26.62 1.49
N CYS A 239 11.62 25.87 1.21
CA CYS A 239 11.53 24.99 0.05
C CYS A 239 10.94 25.67 -1.20
N GLY A 240 10.52 26.91 -1.09
CA GLY A 240 10.03 27.71 -2.22
C GLY A 240 11.04 27.79 -3.38
N ASP A 241 12.33 27.64 -3.09
CA ASP A 241 13.37 27.62 -4.11
C ASP A 241 13.56 26.25 -4.78
N THR A 242 13.22 25.15 -4.11
CA THR A 242 13.41 23.77 -4.62
C THR A 242 12.29 23.33 -5.56
N LEU A 243 11.06 23.81 -5.37
CA LEU A 243 9.90 23.50 -6.24
C LEU A 243 9.52 24.67 -7.16
N GLN A 244 10.49 25.42 -7.66
CA GLN A 244 10.24 26.55 -8.58
C GLN A 244 10.07 26.13 -10.04
N SER A 245 10.52 24.93 -10.40
CA SER A 245 10.39 24.43 -11.77
C SER A 245 9.24 23.44 -11.92
N ASP A 246 8.58 23.44 -13.06
CA ASP A 246 7.57 22.44 -13.43
C ASP A 246 8.17 21.02 -13.37
N ALA A 247 9.45 20.87 -13.68
CA ALA A 247 10.15 19.59 -13.62
C ALA A 247 10.25 19.01 -12.19
N ALA A 248 10.51 19.86 -11.18
CA ALA A 248 10.54 19.41 -9.79
C ALA A 248 9.13 19.04 -9.28
N ILE A 249 8.12 19.78 -9.73
CA ILE A 249 6.71 19.46 -9.42
C ILE A 249 6.32 18.11 -10.02
N ASP A 250 6.70 17.87 -11.29
CA ASP A 250 6.46 16.60 -11.96
C ASP A 250 7.20 15.45 -11.26
N ALA A 251 8.47 15.65 -10.88
CA ALA A 251 9.24 14.64 -10.15
C ALA A 251 8.56 14.23 -8.84
N VAL A 252 8.07 15.19 -8.07
CA VAL A 252 7.33 14.94 -6.82
C VAL A 252 5.98 14.29 -7.10
N GLY A 253 5.31 14.67 -8.19
CA GLY A 253 4.04 14.10 -8.65
C GLY A 253 4.13 12.64 -9.07
N LEU A 254 5.31 12.18 -9.55
CA LEU A 254 5.56 10.76 -9.87
C LEU A 254 5.48 9.85 -8.63
N LEU A 255 5.67 10.41 -7.43
CA LEU A 255 5.65 9.70 -6.15
C LEU A 255 4.41 10.06 -5.32
N ASP A 256 3.41 10.69 -5.92
CA ASP A 256 2.22 11.18 -5.23
C ASP A 256 1.10 10.15 -5.26
N SER A 257 0.62 9.76 -4.07
CA SER A 257 -0.48 8.80 -3.93
C SER A 257 -1.80 9.30 -4.54
N ALA A 258 -2.03 10.62 -4.61
CA ALA A 258 -3.20 11.18 -5.27
C ALA A 258 -3.09 11.09 -6.79
N CYS A 259 -1.87 11.15 -7.35
CA CYS A 259 -1.64 10.89 -8.77
C CYS A 259 -1.82 9.41 -9.12
N ALA A 260 -1.31 8.50 -8.28
CA ALA A 260 -1.53 7.06 -8.44
C ALA A 260 -3.02 6.69 -8.36
N ALA A 261 -3.79 7.33 -7.49
CA ALA A 261 -5.21 7.07 -7.30
C ALA A 261 -6.04 7.22 -8.59
N GLU A 262 -5.62 8.07 -9.53
CA GLU A 262 -6.31 8.22 -10.83
C GLU A 262 -6.30 6.94 -11.68
N LEU A 263 -5.35 6.04 -11.44
CA LEU A 263 -5.21 4.78 -12.16
C LEU A 263 -5.89 3.59 -11.48
N VAL A 264 -6.30 3.72 -10.22
CA VAL A 264 -6.95 2.65 -9.47
C VAL A 264 -8.34 2.38 -10.05
N ARG A 265 -8.56 1.15 -10.55
CA ARG A 265 -9.83 0.73 -11.18
C ARG A 265 -10.63 -0.23 -10.30
N VAL A 266 -10.02 -0.76 -9.26
CA VAL A 266 -10.62 -1.72 -8.33
C VAL A 266 -11.35 -1.00 -7.19
N PRO A 267 -12.27 -1.67 -6.48
CA PRO A 267 -12.91 -1.11 -5.29
C PRO A 267 -11.89 -0.65 -4.25
N ALA A 268 -12.13 0.53 -3.64
CA ALA A 268 -11.21 1.13 -2.68
C ALA A 268 -11.92 1.57 -1.39
N LEU A 269 -11.35 1.18 -0.24
CA LEU A 269 -11.73 1.68 1.08
C LEU A 269 -10.64 2.60 1.63
N ILE A 270 -10.98 3.87 1.83
CA ILE A 270 -10.04 4.89 2.33
C ILE A 270 -10.49 5.35 3.72
N GLY A 271 -9.54 5.40 4.66
CA GLY A 271 -9.75 6.01 5.97
C GLY A 271 -8.90 7.27 6.14
N THR A 272 -9.41 8.28 6.83
CA THR A 272 -8.68 9.50 7.22
C THR A 272 -8.94 9.88 8.65
N ALA A 273 -7.91 10.36 9.34
CA ALA A 273 -7.97 10.88 10.69
C ALA A 273 -7.79 12.40 10.67
N LEU A 274 -8.75 13.16 11.28
CA LEU A 274 -8.76 14.61 11.12
C LEU A 274 -7.66 15.36 11.90
N LEU A 275 -7.02 14.69 12.85
CA LEU A 275 -5.92 15.26 13.64
C LEU A 275 -4.55 14.75 13.19
N ASP A 276 -4.51 14.05 12.06
CA ASP A 276 -3.28 13.49 11.50
C ASP A 276 -2.43 14.60 10.86
N GLN A 277 -1.20 14.75 11.32
CA GLN A 277 -0.24 15.71 10.79
C GLN A 277 0.72 15.07 9.78
N SER A 278 0.89 13.76 9.84
CA SER A 278 1.73 13.01 8.91
C SER A 278 0.99 12.72 7.58
N ALA A 279 -0.33 12.53 7.65
CA ALA A 279 -1.21 12.36 6.50
C ALA A 279 -2.35 13.39 6.54
N PRO A 280 -2.14 14.62 6.08
CA PRO A 280 -3.16 15.67 6.12
C PRO A 280 -4.47 15.23 5.47
N THR A 281 -5.57 15.56 6.13
CA THR A 281 -6.92 15.21 5.67
C THR A 281 -7.19 15.67 4.24
N GLU A 282 -6.74 16.88 3.91
CA GLU A 282 -6.89 17.49 2.59
C GLU A 282 -6.23 16.62 1.50
N GLY A 283 -5.02 16.14 1.74
CA GLY A 283 -4.32 15.23 0.83
C GLY A 283 -5.04 13.90 0.67
N THR A 284 -5.54 13.31 1.78
CA THR A 284 -6.33 12.07 1.71
C THR A 284 -7.64 12.27 0.93
N PHE A 285 -8.30 13.43 1.05
CA PHE A 285 -9.48 13.75 0.24
C PHE A 285 -9.12 14.00 -1.23
N ALA A 286 -7.98 14.64 -1.50
CA ALA A 286 -7.49 14.82 -2.88
C ALA A 286 -7.33 13.46 -3.57
N LEU A 287 -6.68 12.51 -2.89
CA LEU A 287 -6.54 11.13 -3.32
C LEU A 287 -7.91 10.48 -3.54
N TYR A 288 -8.79 10.50 -2.54
CA TYR A 288 -10.11 9.89 -2.62
C TYR A 288 -10.94 10.44 -3.77
N ASN A 289 -10.94 11.76 -3.96
CA ASN A 289 -11.73 12.41 -5.01
C ASN A 289 -11.19 12.13 -6.44
N ARG A 290 -9.95 11.65 -6.56
CA ARG A 290 -9.34 11.23 -7.84
C ARG A 290 -9.61 9.77 -8.19
N LEU A 291 -9.97 8.92 -7.21
CA LEU A 291 -10.35 7.53 -7.48
C LEU A 291 -11.54 7.48 -8.45
N PRO A 292 -11.43 6.79 -9.60
CA PRO A 292 -12.49 6.79 -10.60
C PRO A 292 -13.55 5.71 -10.37
N GLY A 293 -13.20 4.64 -9.63
CA GLY A 293 -14.05 3.46 -9.42
C GLY A 293 -14.94 3.50 -8.19
N GLN A 294 -15.45 2.34 -7.80
CA GLN A 294 -16.18 2.16 -6.55
C GLN A 294 -15.28 2.50 -5.36
N LYS A 295 -15.77 3.36 -4.48
CA LYS A 295 -14.97 3.83 -3.35
C LYS A 295 -15.81 4.17 -2.14
N GLU A 296 -15.25 3.93 -0.96
CA GLU A 296 -15.81 4.29 0.34
C GLU A 296 -14.81 5.13 1.12
N MET A 297 -15.27 6.19 1.82
CA MET A 297 -14.47 7.02 2.73
C MET A 297 -14.97 6.87 4.16
N ARG A 298 -14.03 6.61 5.08
CA ARG A 298 -14.30 6.64 6.53
C ARG A 298 -13.49 7.74 7.20
N VAL A 299 -14.17 8.63 7.92
CA VAL A 299 -13.56 9.78 8.57
C VAL A 299 -13.56 9.60 10.09
N TYR A 300 -12.41 9.78 10.72
CA TYR A 300 -12.19 9.60 12.17
C TYR A 300 -11.79 10.93 12.83
N PRO A 301 -12.75 11.69 13.39
CA PRO A 301 -12.52 13.08 13.81
C PRO A 301 -11.59 13.25 15.01
N LYS A 302 -11.40 12.21 15.83
CA LYS A 302 -10.70 12.28 17.13
C LYS A 302 -9.32 11.62 17.10
N PHE A 303 -8.87 11.14 15.94
CA PHE A 303 -7.64 10.37 15.80
C PHE A 303 -6.59 11.19 15.07
N GLY A 304 -5.33 10.97 15.41
CA GLY A 304 -4.15 11.41 14.71
C GLY A 304 -3.53 10.29 13.86
N HIS A 305 -2.20 10.30 13.70
CA HIS A 305 -1.49 9.26 12.97
C HIS A 305 -1.31 8.00 13.81
N GLU A 306 -2.38 7.27 14.00
CA GLU A 306 -2.45 6.09 14.87
C GLU A 306 -3.36 5.00 14.30
N ARG A 307 -3.26 3.82 14.89
CA ARG A 307 -4.15 2.71 14.53
C ARG A 307 -5.56 2.95 15.01
N ILE A 308 -6.52 2.66 14.15
CA ILE A 308 -7.95 2.90 14.42
C ILE A 308 -8.69 1.57 14.38
N ASN A 309 -9.03 1.03 15.56
CA ASN A 309 -9.72 -0.25 15.68
C ASN A 309 -11.06 -0.28 14.93
N GLN A 310 -11.77 0.88 14.88
CA GLN A 310 -13.02 0.98 14.11
C GLN A 310 -12.79 0.79 12.61
N PHE A 311 -11.65 1.24 12.09
CA PHE A 311 -11.29 0.98 10.69
C PHE A 311 -10.99 -0.50 10.48
N GLU A 312 -10.22 -1.12 11.37
CA GLU A 312 -9.90 -2.55 11.30
C GLU A 312 -11.16 -3.43 11.32
N ASN A 313 -12.15 -3.11 12.17
CA ASN A 313 -13.45 -3.79 12.16
C ASN A 313 -14.21 -3.57 10.85
N GLY A 314 -14.17 -2.34 10.35
CA GLY A 314 -14.81 -2.00 9.08
C GLY A 314 -14.19 -2.68 7.86
N GLN A 315 -12.91 -3.00 7.90
CA GLN A 315 -12.23 -3.77 6.85
C GLN A 315 -12.82 -5.15 6.66
N ILE A 316 -13.17 -5.82 7.75
CA ILE A 316 -13.75 -7.17 7.69
C ILE A 316 -15.09 -7.12 6.95
N ASN A 317 -15.95 -6.15 7.27
CA ASN A 317 -17.22 -5.98 6.58
C ASN A 317 -17.02 -5.67 5.10
N TYR A 318 -16.12 -4.72 4.81
CA TYR A 318 -15.79 -4.35 3.43
C TYR A 318 -15.25 -5.53 2.62
N LEU A 319 -14.35 -6.33 3.20
CA LEU A 319 -13.83 -7.53 2.56
C LEU A 319 -14.94 -8.55 2.26
N CYS A 320 -15.87 -8.78 3.20
CA CYS A 320 -16.98 -9.67 2.98
C CYS A 320 -17.87 -9.19 1.82
N GLU A 321 -18.13 -7.88 1.71
CA GLU A 321 -18.91 -7.28 0.62
C GLU A 321 -18.19 -7.41 -0.72
N VAL A 322 -16.90 -7.08 -0.78
CA VAL A 322 -16.07 -7.18 -1.99
C VAL A 322 -15.97 -8.64 -2.46
N ILE A 323 -15.69 -9.56 -1.54
CA ILE A 323 -15.56 -10.99 -1.85
C ILE A 323 -16.90 -11.54 -2.38
N SER A 324 -18.03 -11.18 -1.75
CA SER A 324 -19.36 -11.56 -2.23
C SER A 324 -19.61 -11.02 -3.64
N GLY A 325 -19.21 -9.79 -3.92
CA GLY A 325 -19.30 -9.18 -5.25
C GLY A 325 -18.43 -9.88 -6.30
N LEU A 326 -17.23 -10.34 -5.91
CA LEU A 326 -16.31 -11.08 -6.80
C LEU A 326 -16.82 -12.50 -7.10
N CYS A 327 -17.49 -13.14 -6.15
CA CYS A 327 -18.04 -14.51 -6.33
C CYS A 327 -19.34 -14.56 -7.16
N HIS A 328 -19.99 -13.41 -7.40
CA HIS A 328 -21.27 -13.33 -8.12
C HIS A 328 -21.14 -12.76 -9.54
N ASN A 329 -19.97 -12.34 -9.96
CA ASN A 329 -19.64 -11.91 -11.33
C ASN A 329 -18.81 -12.95 -12.05
#